data_5a4288bac0a201d690d2ed44b9a2d7c1
#
_entry.id   5a4288bac0a201d690d2ed44b9a2d7c1
#
_cell.length_a   1.000
_cell.length_b   1.000
_cell.length_c   1.000
_cell.angle_alpha   90.00
_cell.angle_beta   90.00
_cell.angle_gamma   90.00
#
_symmetry.space_group_name_H-M   'P 1'
#
loop_
_entity.id
_entity.type
_entity.pdbx_description
1 polymer ?
#
loop_
_entity_poly.entity_id
_entity_poly.type
_entity_poly.pdbx_seq_one_letter_code
_entity_poly.pdbx_strand_id
1 'polypeptide(L)'
;KVARMIIEEIPDGACLQMGIGAMPNAVGAMIAESDLKDLGVHTEMYIDAFADIAMNGRITGRKKTLDKGRQVYAFAAGTQKMYDYLNDNPECMCAPIDYTNSIEKIASIDNFISINNAVDVDLYGQINAESAGTRHISGAGGQLDFVMGAYLSRGGKSFICCSSTFTSKDGTVHSRIRPTLAEGS
;
A
#
# COMPACT_ATOMS: atom_id res chain seq x y z
N LYS A 1 -12.83 4.63 -10.53
CA LYS A 1 -12.08 5.44 -11.51
C LYS A 1 -10.60 5.53 -11.11
N VAL A 2 -10.25 6.02 -9.92
CA VAL A 2 -8.85 6.17 -9.46
C VAL A 2 -8.13 4.81 -9.44
N ALA A 3 -8.72 3.77 -8.86
CA ALA A 3 -8.12 2.44 -8.81
C ALA A 3 -7.74 1.90 -10.21
N ARG A 4 -8.54 2.18 -11.24
CA ARG A 4 -8.21 1.80 -12.62
C ARG A 4 -6.95 2.50 -13.13
N MET A 5 -6.81 3.79 -12.85
CA MET A 5 -5.62 4.55 -13.24
C MET A 5 -4.35 4.01 -12.56
N ILE A 6 -4.46 3.58 -11.30
CA ILE A 6 -3.32 2.97 -10.59
C ILE A 6 -2.94 1.63 -11.22
N ILE A 7 -3.91 0.79 -11.57
CA ILE A 7 -3.65 -0.54 -12.16
C ILE A 7 -2.93 -0.43 -13.51
N GLU A 8 -3.28 0.55 -14.33
CA GLU A 8 -2.63 0.84 -15.62
C GLU A 8 -1.14 1.15 -15.47
N GLU A 9 -0.72 1.55 -14.26
CA GLU A 9 0.67 1.87 -13.91
C GLU A 9 1.46 0.71 -13.28
N ILE A 10 0.80 -0.43 -13.03
CA ILE A 10 1.40 -1.61 -12.40
C ILE A 10 1.86 -2.58 -13.50
N PRO A 11 3.16 -2.81 -13.67
CA PRO A 11 3.64 -3.79 -14.64
C PRO A 11 3.52 -5.21 -14.08
N ASP A 12 3.51 -6.20 -14.99
CA ASP A 12 3.68 -7.60 -14.63
C ASP A 12 4.99 -7.81 -13.84
N GLY A 13 4.90 -8.57 -12.77
CA GLY A 13 6.04 -8.84 -11.90
C GLY A 13 6.35 -7.75 -10.88
N ALA A 14 5.53 -6.69 -10.80
CA ALA A 14 5.66 -5.68 -9.76
C ALA A 14 5.57 -6.29 -8.35
N CYS A 15 6.32 -5.73 -7.41
CA CYS A 15 6.21 -6.06 -6.00
C CYS A 15 5.36 -5.01 -5.29
N LEU A 16 4.33 -5.45 -4.58
CA LEU A 16 3.31 -4.58 -4.02
C LEU A 16 3.46 -4.38 -2.52
N GLN A 17 3.26 -3.14 -2.08
CA GLN A 17 2.85 -2.76 -0.74
C GLN A 17 1.53 -2.00 -0.84
N MET A 18 0.57 -2.35 -0.01
CA MET A 18 -0.71 -1.65 0.07
C MET A 18 -1.01 -1.30 1.54
N GLY A 19 -1.35 -0.04 1.78
CA GLY A 19 -1.88 0.41 3.06
C GLY A 19 -3.33 -0.03 3.26
N ILE A 20 -3.92 0.43 4.35
CA ILE A 20 -5.32 0.17 4.69
C ILE A 20 -6.24 1.27 4.16
N GLY A 21 -7.52 0.95 3.98
CA GLY A 21 -8.56 1.90 3.64
C GLY A 21 -9.26 1.60 2.31
N ALA A 22 -10.24 2.45 1.98
CA ALA A 22 -11.13 2.20 0.85
C ALA A 22 -10.39 2.14 -0.51
N MET A 23 -9.38 2.97 -0.71
CA MET A 23 -8.66 3.01 -1.99
C MET A 23 -7.74 1.80 -2.18
N PRO A 24 -6.85 1.44 -1.24
CA PRO A 24 -6.05 0.22 -1.35
C PRO A 24 -6.92 -1.03 -1.51
N ASN A 25 -8.04 -1.14 -0.78
CA ASN A 25 -8.97 -2.26 -0.94
C ASN A 25 -9.59 -2.31 -2.35
N ALA A 26 -10.00 -1.16 -2.90
CA ALA A 26 -10.54 -1.10 -4.25
C ALA A 26 -9.50 -1.45 -5.33
N VAL A 27 -8.25 -1.04 -5.13
CA VAL A 27 -7.14 -1.41 -6.02
C VAL A 27 -6.88 -2.92 -5.92
N GLY A 28 -6.80 -3.47 -4.72
CA GLY A 28 -6.58 -4.89 -4.49
C GLY A 28 -7.65 -5.78 -5.14
N ALA A 29 -8.93 -5.42 -4.96
CA ALA A 29 -10.04 -6.15 -5.60
C ALA A 29 -9.93 -6.14 -7.14
N MET A 30 -9.58 -5.00 -7.73
CA MET A 30 -9.38 -4.89 -9.17
C MET A 30 -8.13 -5.65 -9.66
N ILE A 31 -7.05 -5.67 -8.89
CA ILE A 31 -5.86 -6.48 -9.21
C ILE A 31 -6.22 -7.96 -9.23
N ALA A 32 -7.00 -8.43 -8.25
CA ALA A 32 -7.43 -9.82 -8.18
C ALA A 32 -8.19 -10.28 -9.43
N GLU A 33 -8.98 -9.38 -10.04
CA GLU A 33 -9.77 -9.61 -11.26
C GLU A 33 -9.01 -9.26 -12.57
N SER A 34 -7.82 -8.65 -12.47
CA SER A 34 -7.05 -8.20 -13.64
C SER A 34 -6.30 -9.34 -14.34
N ASP A 35 -5.69 -9.02 -15.48
CA ASP A 35 -4.76 -9.91 -16.20
C ASP A 35 -3.30 -9.79 -15.75
N LEU A 36 -3.01 -9.01 -14.70
CA LEU A 36 -1.66 -8.86 -14.14
C LEU A 36 -1.09 -10.20 -13.70
N LYS A 37 0.22 -10.38 -13.92
CA LYS A 37 0.90 -11.66 -13.68
C LYS A 37 2.17 -11.47 -12.87
N ASP A 38 2.51 -12.55 -12.15
CA ASP A 38 3.80 -12.68 -11.47
C ASP A 38 4.08 -11.61 -10.42
N LEU A 39 3.03 -11.03 -9.84
CA LEU A 39 3.16 -10.04 -8.78
C LEU A 39 3.89 -10.63 -7.57
N GLY A 40 4.54 -9.77 -6.82
CA GLY A 40 5.15 -10.06 -5.54
C GLY A 40 4.50 -9.26 -4.42
N VAL A 41 4.78 -9.64 -3.18
CA VAL A 41 4.37 -8.91 -1.97
C VAL A 41 5.59 -8.68 -1.09
N HIS A 42 5.77 -7.43 -0.66
CA HIS A 42 6.66 -7.04 0.42
C HIS A 42 6.03 -5.84 1.11
N THR A 43 5.48 -6.05 2.29
CA THR A 43 4.60 -5.08 2.96
C THR A 43 4.82 -5.10 4.46
N GLU A 44 4.48 -4.05 5.16
CA GLU A 44 4.42 -4.05 6.62
C GLU A 44 3.24 -4.92 7.09
N MET A 45 2.03 -4.55 6.68
CA MET A 45 0.82 -5.27 7.04
C MET A 45 0.30 -6.10 5.87
N TYR A 46 0.05 -7.38 6.11
CA TYR A 46 -0.68 -8.24 5.18
C TYR A 46 -2.19 -8.06 5.39
N ILE A 47 -2.91 -7.79 4.31
CA ILE A 47 -4.36 -7.51 4.30
C ILE A 47 -5.11 -8.51 3.42
N ASP A 48 -6.42 -8.61 3.59
CA ASP A 48 -7.29 -9.52 2.82
C ASP A 48 -7.07 -9.43 1.31
N ALA A 49 -6.85 -8.24 0.78
CA ALA A 49 -6.63 -8.03 -0.63
C ALA A 49 -5.45 -8.84 -1.19
N PHE A 50 -4.37 -9.02 -0.43
CA PHE A 50 -3.24 -9.85 -0.88
C PHE A 50 -3.61 -11.33 -0.96
N ALA A 51 -4.36 -11.84 0.02
CA ALA A 51 -4.86 -13.21 -0.01
C ALA A 51 -5.78 -13.43 -1.23
N ASP A 52 -6.67 -12.50 -1.53
CA ASP A 52 -7.56 -12.56 -2.69
C ASP A 52 -6.77 -12.55 -4.01
N ILE A 53 -5.80 -11.65 -4.16
CA ILE A 53 -4.93 -11.57 -5.35
C ILE A 53 -4.12 -12.87 -5.52
N ALA A 54 -3.61 -13.45 -4.43
CA ALA A 54 -2.84 -14.69 -4.45
C ALA A 54 -3.70 -15.89 -4.81
N MET A 55 -4.89 -16.02 -4.19
CA MET A 55 -5.84 -17.11 -4.49
C MET A 55 -6.36 -17.06 -5.93
N ASN A 56 -6.38 -15.88 -6.56
CA ASN A 56 -6.67 -15.72 -7.99
C ASN A 56 -5.43 -15.95 -8.89
N GLY A 57 -4.31 -16.42 -8.33
CA GLY A 57 -3.11 -16.80 -9.07
C GLY A 57 -2.30 -15.64 -9.66
N ARG A 58 -2.49 -14.42 -9.16
CA ARG A 58 -1.77 -13.23 -9.65
C ARG A 58 -0.42 -13.04 -8.96
N ILE A 59 -0.25 -13.55 -7.73
CA ILE A 59 0.98 -13.48 -6.96
C ILE A 59 1.75 -14.78 -7.09
N THR A 60 2.96 -14.72 -7.61
CA THR A 60 3.91 -15.84 -7.65
C THR A 60 5.24 -15.49 -6.98
N GLY A 61 5.53 -14.20 -6.82
CA GLY A 61 6.80 -13.70 -6.29
C GLY A 61 8.04 -14.04 -7.12
N ARG A 62 7.89 -14.75 -8.24
CA ARG A 62 9.04 -15.28 -9.02
C ARG A 62 9.89 -14.20 -9.69
N LYS A 63 9.33 -12.99 -9.88
CA LYS A 63 10.03 -11.85 -10.46
C LYS A 63 10.70 -10.96 -9.41
N LYS A 64 10.43 -11.17 -8.12
CA LYS A 64 11.10 -10.40 -7.05
C LYS A 64 12.61 -10.57 -7.13
N THR A 65 13.35 -9.49 -6.90
CA THR A 65 14.81 -9.50 -6.79
C THR A 65 15.28 -9.98 -5.41
N LEU A 66 14.47 -9.73 -4.38
CA LEU A 66 14.68 -10.17 -2.99
C LEU A 66 13.56 -11.14 -2.59
N ASP A 67 13.88 -12.20 -1.84
CA ASP A 67 12.92 -13.19 -1.32
C ASP A 67 12.00 -13.77 -2.43
N LYS A 68 12.60 -14.27 -3.51
CA LYS A 68 11.85 -14.86 -4.64
C LYS A 68 10.86 -15.93 -4.18
N GLY A 69 9.65 -15.86 -4.69
CA GLY A 69 8.58 -16.80 -4.38
C GLY A 69 7.98 -16.62 -2.98
N ARG A 70 8.35 -15.56 -2.26
CA ARG A 70 7.83 -15.29 -0.92
C ARG A 70 7.00 -14.00 -0.89
N GLN A 71 5.88 -14.06 -0.19
CA GLN A 71 5.08 -12.92 0.21
C GLN A 71 5.55 -12.48 1.59
N VAL A 72 6.27 -11.36 1.67
CA VAL A 72 6.93 -10.91 2.90
C VAL A 72 6.08 -9.86 3.61
N TYR A 73 5.90 -10.02 4.92
CA TYR A 73 5.14 -9.09 5.75
C TYR A 73 5.62 -9.11 7.21
N ALA A 74 5.36 -8.05 7.97
CA ALA A 74 5.70 -7.98 9.39
C ALA A 74 4.58 -8.50 10.30
N PHE A 75 3.34 -8.14 9.99
CA PHE A 75 2.16 -8.61 10.70
C PHE A 75 0.96 -8.66 9.74
N ALA A 76 -0.13 -9.26 10.20
CA ALA A 76 -1.34 -9.41 9.40
C ALA A 76 -2.57 -8.93 10.17
N ALA A 77 -3.50 -8.27 9.47
CA ALA A 77 -4.80 -7.89 10.02
C ALA A 77 -5.88 -7.99 8.94
N GLY A 78 -6.87 -8.83 9.17
CA GLY A 78 -7.96 -9.08 8.22
C GLY A 78 -8.95 -10.11 8.71
N THR A 79 -9.63 -10.76 7.78
CA THR A 79 -10.65 -11.77 8.04
C THR A 79 -10.04 -13.15 8.32
N GLN A 80 -10.86 -14.06 8.84
CA GLN A 80 -10.45 -15.46 9.05
C GLN A 80 -9.96 -16.11 7.75
N LYS A 81 -10.57 -15.80 6.61
CA LYS A 81 -10.15 -16.29 5.29
C LYS A 81 -8.68 -15.98 5.00
N MET A 82 -8.23 -14.76 5.32
CA MET A 82 -6.83 -14.36 5.15
C MET A 82 -5.91 -15.16 6.11
N TYR A 83 -6.30 -15.32 7.37
CA TYR A 83 -5.51 -16.11 8.33
C TYR A 83 -5.41 -17.57 7.94
N ASP A 84 -6.50 -18.16 7.43
CA ASP A 84 -6.50 -19.52 6.90
C ASP A 84 -5.56 -19.67 5.69
N TYR A 85 -5.49 -18.64 4.82
CA TYR A 85 -4.55 -18.61 3.70
C TYR A 85 -3.09 -18.51 4.17
N LEU A 86 -2.81 -17.75 5.22
CA LEU A 86 -1.45 -17.56 5.75
C LEU A 86 -0.98 -18.78 6.55
N ASN A 87 -1.89 -19.56 7.13
CA ASN A 87 -1.56 -20.65 8.03
C ASN A 87 -0.80 -21.77 7.29
N ASP A 88 0.39 -22.10 7.78
CA ASP A 88 1.29 -23.12 7.21
C ASP A 88 1.56 -22.95 5.70
N ASN A 89 1.43 -21.75 5.17
CA ASN A 89 1.67 -21.46 3.76
C ASN A 89 3.16 -21.14 3.52
N PRO A 90 3.90 -22.03 2.82
CA PRO A 90 5.32 -21.86 2.58
C PRO A 90 5.66 -20.67 1.65
N GLU A 91 4.68 -20.11 0.94
CA GLU A 91 4.86 -18.91 0.13
C GLU A 91 4.82 -17.63 0.96
N CYS A 92 4.32 -17.70 2.20
CA CYS A 92 4.18 -16.57 3.11
C CYS A 92 5.34 -16.53 4.11
N MET A 93 5.94 -15.37 4.30
CA MET A 93 7.09 -15.15 5.17
C MET A 93 6.81 -13.97 6.11
N CYS A 94 6.60 -14.26 7.38
CA CYS A 94 6.59 -13.25 8.42
C CYS A 94 8.04 -12.89 8.78
N ALA A 95 8.38 -11.60 8.75
CA ALA A 95 9.70 -11.08 9.03
C ALA A 95 9.62 -9.89 10.00
N PRO A 96 10.69 -9.59 10.76
CA PRO A 96 10.69 -8.44 11.68
C PRO A 96 10.50 -7.12 10.92
N ILE A 97 9.94 -6.11 11.60
CA ILE A 97 9.58 -4.83 10.98
C ILE A 97 10.80 -4.06 10.46
N ASP A 98 11.95 -4.17 11.10
CA ASP A 98 13.23 -3.61 10.64
C ASP A 98 13.72 -4.26 9.33
N TYR A 99 13.22 -5.46 9.01
CA TYR A 99 13.46 -6.11 7.72
C TYR A 99 12.47 -5.60 6.67
N THR A 100 11.17 -5.62 6.96
CA THR A 100 10.13 -5.29 5.99
C THR A 100 10.13 -3.81 5.63
N ASN A 101 10.41 -2.92 6.60
CA ASN A 101 10.39 -1.47 6.45
C ASN A 101 11.79 -0.89 6.12
N SER A 102 12.81 -1.75 5.93
CA SER A 102 14.13 -1.28 5.50
C SER A 102 14.06 -0.63 4.11
N ILE A 103 14.34 0.67 4.04
CA ILE A 103 14.37 1.43 2.78
C ILE A 103 15.34 0.78 1.79
N GLU A 104 16.50 0.31 2.24
CA GLU A 104 17.50 -0.37 1.40
C GLU A 104 16.94 -1.65 0.77
N LYS A 105 16.24 -2.47 1.56
CA LYS A 105 15.63 -3.71 1.06
C LYS A 105 14.52 -3.43 0.08
N ILE A 106 13.62 -2.50 0.40
CA ILE A 106 12.53 -2.08 -0.49
C ILE A 106 13.11 -1.55 -1.81
N ALA A 107 14.11 -0.68 -1.75
CA ALA A 107 14.79 -0.11 -2.92
C ALA A 107 15.49 -1.17 -3.78
N SER A 108 15.93 -2.29 -3.19
CA SER A 108 16.56 -3.41 -3.91
C SER A 108 15.57 -4.28 -4.69
N ILE A 109 14.28 -4.11 -4.48
CA ILE A 109 13.23 -4.84 -5.17
C ILE A 109 12.79 -4.03 -6.40
N ASP A 110 13.07 -4.53 -7.59
CA ASP A 110 12.67 -3.88 -8.83
C ASP A 110 11.15 -3.77 -8.98
N ASN A 111 10.68 -2.70 -9.62
CA ASN A 111 9.27 -2.41 -9.87
C ASN A 111 8.43 -2.44 -8.57
N PHE A 112 8.95 -1.84 -7.52
CA PHE A 112 8.25 -1.75 -6.24
C PHE A 112 7.12 -0.72 -6.33
N ILE A 113 5.90 -1.14 -6.04
CA ILE A 113 4.70 -0.29 -6.09
C ILE A 113 4.13 -0.14 -4.67
N SER A 114 4.18 1.09 -4.16
CA SER A 114 3.62 1.46 -2.86
C SER A 114 2.30 2.21 -3.06
N ILE A 115 1.22 1.78 -2.40
CA ILE A 115 -0.13 2.35 -2.54
C ILE A 115 -0.70 2.63 -1.17
N ASN A 116 -0.88 3.91 -0.84
CA ASN A 116 -1.32 4.36 0.47
C ASN A 116 -2.38 5.45 0.39
N ASN A 117 -3.14 5.62 1.48
CA ASN A 117 -4.09 6.72 1.64
C ASN A 117 -3.45 7.89 2.38
N ALA A 118 -3.97 9.09 2.09
CA ALA A 118 -3.76 10.30 2.89
C ALA A 118 -5.10 10.88 3.36
N VAL A 119 -5.02 11.70 4.40
CA VAL A 119 -6.14 12.52 4.90
C VAL A 119 -6.22 13.82 4.12
N ASP A 120 -5.13 14.57 4.08
CA ASP A 120 -5.00 15.83 3.36
C ASP A 120 -3.64 15.90 2.64
N VAL A 121 -3.57 16.73 1.61
CA VAL A 121 -2.33 17.09 0.92
C VAL A 121 -2.29 18.60 0.73
N ASP A 122 -1.11 19.22 0.66
CA ASP A 122 -1.02 20.65 0.40
C ASP A 122 -0.31 20.98 -0.93
N LEU A 123 -0.33 22.27 -1.26
CA LEU A 123 0.25 22.76 -2.51
C LEU A 123 1.79 22.69 -2.54
N TYR A 124 2.42 22.43 -1.41
CA TYR A 124 3.88 22.22 -1.30
C TYR A 124 4.27 20.73 -1.44
N GLY A 125 3.28 19.83 -1.59
CA GLY A 125 3.50 18.40 -1.70
C GLY A 125 3.65 17.69 -0.35
N GLN A 126 3.32 18.36 0.76
CA GLN A 126 3.26 17.72 2.07
C GLN A 126 2.00 16.86 2.19
N ILE A 127 2.14 15.70 2.82
CA ILE A 127 1.10 14.69 2.94
C ILE A 127 0.83 14.43 4.41
N ASN A 128 -0.43 14.58 4.82
CA ASN A 128 -0.90 14.19 6.12
C ASN A 128 -1.70 12.89 6.02
N ALA A 129 -1.25 11.86 6.72
CA ALA A 129 -1.94 10.57 6.83
C ALA A 129 -2.31 10.21 8.29
N GLU A 130 -1.94 11.04 9.26
CA GLU A 130 -1.95 10.72 10.69
C GLU A 130 -3.01 11.48 11.50
N SER A 131 -3.44 12.65 11.02
CA SER A 131 -4.36 13.51 11.77
C SER A 131 -5.49 14.10 10.94
N ALA A 132 -6.57 14.49 11.60
CA ALA A 132 -7.65 15.28 11.05
C ALA A 132 -7.71 16.62 11.81
N GLY A 133 -7.09 17.65 11.26
CA GLY A 133 -6.76 18.87 11.98
C GLY A 133 -5.79 18.55 13.12
N THR A 134 -6.08 19.01 14.33
CA THR A 134 -5.27 18.72 15.54
C THR A 134 -5.55 17.36 16.19
N ARG A 135 -6.52 16.60 15.66
CA ARG A 135 -6.89 15.28 16.20
C ARG A 135 -6.05 14.20 15.54
N HIS A 136 -5.20 13.58 16.31
CA HIS A 136 -4.45 12.40 15.89
C HIS A 136 -5.41 11.19 15.68
N ILE A 137 -5.34 10.54 14.51
CA ILE A 137 -6.23 9.43 14.12
C ILE A 137 -5.48 8.14 13.82
N SER A 138 -4.19 8.20 13.55
CA SER A 138 -3.35 7.05 13.22
C SER A 138 -1.90 7.31 13.62
N GLY A 139 -1.14 6.26 13.89
CA GLY A 139 0.32 6.36 13.96
C GLY A 139 0.94 6.54 12.58
N ALA A 140 2.21 6.94 12.54
CA ALA A 140 2.98 7.12 11.29
C ALA A 140 3.09 5.80 10.51
N GLY A 141 3.26 4.66 11.19
CA GLY A 141 3.50 3.37 10.54
C GLY A 141 4.69 3.42 9.59
N GLY A 142 4.72 2.52 8.62
CA GLY A 142 5.79 2.41 7.63
C GLY A 142 5.57 3.21 6.34
N GLN A 143 4.57 4.09 6.26
CA GLN A 143 4.26 4.78 5.00
C GLN A 143 5.47 5.48 4.40
N LEU A 144 6.24 6.23 5.20
CA LEU A 144 7.42 6.94 4.74
C LEU A 144 8.49 5.99 4.20
N ASP A 145 8.75 4.89 4.90
CA ASP A 145 9.75 3.89 4.50
C ASP A 145 9.43 3.30 3.12
N PHE A 146 8.16 2.92 2.91
CA PHE A 146 7.70 2.35 1.65
C PHE A 146 7.65 3.37 0.51
N VAL A 147 7.30 4.64 0.78
CA VAL A 147 7.35 5.72 -0.20
C VAL A 147 8.79 5.96 -0.65
N MET A 148 9.71 6.08 0.30
CA MET A 148 11.15 6.30 0.02
C MET A 148 11.76 5.10 -0.71
N GLY A 149 11.50 3.89 -0.24
CA GLY A 149 11.98 2.68 -0.87
C GLY A 149 11.45 2.49 -2.29
N ALA A 150 10.16 2.75 -2.52
CA ALA A 150 9.56 2.71 -3.85
C ALA A 150 10.15 3.76 -4.80
N TYR A 151 10.40 4.98 -4.31
CA TYR A 151 11.06 6.03 -5.10
C TYR A 151 12.47 5.63 -5.53
N LEU A 152 13.23 4.96 -4.67
CA LEU A 152 14.60 4.52 -4.94
C LEU A 152 14.67 3.20 -5.75
N SER A 153 13.58 2.44 -5.80
CA SER A 153 13.49 1.19 -6.54
C SER A 153 13.57 1.42 -8.04
N ARG A 154 14.32 0.60 -8.75
CA ARG A 154 14.37 0.64 -10.22
C ARG A 154 13.00 0.30 -10.81
N GLY A 155 12.37 1.26 -11.48
CA GLY A 155 11.00 1.13 -12.01
C GLY A 155 9.91 1.20 -10.95
N GLY A 156 10.28 1.55 -9.71
CA GLY A 156 9.34 1.70 -8.60
C GLY A 156 8.48 2.95 -8.71
N LYS A 157 7.31 2.91 -8.08
CA LYS A 157 6.35 4.02 -8.02
C LYS A 157 5.66 4.05 -6.66
N SER A 158 5.34 5.24 -6.19
CA SER A 158 4.52 5.43 -5.00
C SER A 158 3.25 6.21 -5.34
N PHE A 159 2.11 5.68 -4.91
CA PHE A 159 0.80 6.30 -5.08
C PHE A 159 0.24 6.68 -3.71
N ILE A 160 0.05 7.98 -3.51
CA ILE A 160 -0.65 8.50 -2.35
C ILE A 160 -2.02 8.99 -2.82
N CYS A 161 -3.08 8.45 -2.23
CA CYS A 161 -4.43 8.66 -2.67
C CYS A 161 -5.28 9.33 -1.57
N CYS A 162 -6.07 10.31 -1.95
CA CYS A 162 -7.12 10.85 -1.09
C CYS A 162 -8.33 11.26 -1.92
N SER A 163 -9.48 11.38 -1.28
CA SER A 163 -10.62 12.09 -1.89
C SER A 163 -10.30 13.57 -1.94
N SER A 164 -10.64 14.27 -3.02
CA SER A 164 -10.38 15.71 -3.13
C SER A 164 -11.19 16.54 -2.12
N THR A 165 -12.33 16.01 -1.65
CA THR A 165 -13.23 16.67 -0.70
C THR A 165 -13.78 15.70 0.34
N PHE A 166 -14.30 16.26 1.43
CA PHE A 166 -15.17 15.55 2.37
C PHE A 166 -16.33 16.46 2.80
N THR A 167 -17.43 15.86 3.21
CA THR A 167 -18.59 16.59 3.73
C THR A 167 -18.66 16.40 5.24
N SER A 168 -18.68 17.50 5.99
CA SER A 168 -18.84 17.48 7.44
C SER A 168 -20.29 17.18 7.84
N LYS A 169 -20.53 16.94 9.15
CA LYS A 169 -21.86 16.57 9.66
C LYS A 169 -22.93 17.63 9.44
N ASP A 170 -22.54 18.89 9.33
CA ASP A 170 -23.43 20.04 9.04
C ASP A 170 -23.71 20.21 7.54
N GLY A 171 -23.21 19.33 6.69
CA GLY A 171 -23.37 19.39 5.24
C GLY A 171 -22.35 20.25 4.50
N THR A 172 -21.40 20.88 5.20
CA THR A 172 -20.38 21.72 4.56
C THR A 172 -19.36 20.85 3.83
N VAL A 173 -19.05 21.21 2.58
CA VAL A 173 -18.03 20.54 1.77
C VAL A 173 -16.68 21.22 1.98
N HIS A 174 -15.68 20.42 2.33
CA HIS A 174 -14.31 20.88 2.57
C HIS A 174 -13.35 20.24 1.57
N SER A 175 -12.35 21.00 1.12
CA SER A 175 -11.24 20.47 0.33
C SER A 175 -10.28 19.69 1.22
N ARG A 176 -9.74 18.57 0.70
CA ARG A 176 -8.58 17.85 1.26
C ARG A 176 -7.27 18.28 0.61
N ILE A 177 -7.36 19.10 -0.44
CA ILE A 177 -6.21 19.79 -1.02
C ILE A 177 -6.13 21.15 -0.35
N ARG A 178 -5.08 21.37 0.45
CA ARG A 178 -4.92 22.54 1.30
C ARG A 178 -3.89 23.52 0.70
N PRO A 179 -3.99 24.83 0.95
CA PRO A 179 -2.88 25.76 0.63
C PRO A 179 -1.60 25.37 1.38
N THR A 180 -1.75 25.02 2.66
CA THR A 180 -0.73 24.44 3.55
C THR A 180 -1.43 23.53 4.53
N LEU A 181 -0.74 22.49 5.02
CA LEU A 181 -1.28 21.65 6.09
C LEU A 181 -1.52 22.47 7.35
N ALA A 182 -2.49 22.05 8.16
CA ALA A 182 -2.75 22.69 9.44
C ALA A 182 -1.60 22.45 10.41
N GLU A 183 -1.37 23.41 11.31
CA GLU A 183 -0.39 23.25 12.40
C GLU A 183 -0.78 22.02 13.27
N GLY A 184 0.19 21.13 13.49
CA GLY A 184 -0.01 19.90 14.25
C GLY A 184 -0.67 18.74 13.46
N SER A 185 -0.76 18.85 12.13
CA SER A 185 -1.20 17.75 11.27
C SER A 185 -0.04 16.96 10.68
#